data_00fd00019a3f22f6f1d2fd8e11ff0e20
#
_entry.id   00fd00019a3f22f6f1d2fd8e11ff0e20
#
_cell.length_a   1.000
_cell.length_b   1.000
_cell.length_c   1.000
_cell.angle_alpha   90.00
_cell.angle_beta   90.00
_cell.angle_gamma   90.00
#
_symmetry.space_group_name_H-M   'P 1'
#
loop_
_entity.id
_entity.type
_entity.pdbx_description
1 polymer ?
#
loop_
_entity_poly.entity_id
_entity_poly.type
_entity_poly.pdbx_seq_one_letter_code
_entity_poly.pdbx_strand_id
1 'polypeptide(L)'
;MEKQNSGFMNKFQAVLEKYVVPVAMKISQQRHLAAVRDGLTILVPVTIIGGFAILLAMPPVDATVKATNLLTSFLCAWRDFAATYSSTLMIPYNLTIGAISIYVVLGVAYRLCKYYKMDTISNLITTILVYLCVAGIPTAYTVGDATVTAIPLTNIGASGMFTAILVAIGVIEINHFFIKKNLVIRLPDSVPPNVAAPFNVLIPGIASLVFFMGIDGLCHILIGTGFSGLIYAIFQPLLSATGSLPSIIIINLLMTTFWFFGVHGGNMLGVVVTPVTTAALALNAEAYAAGKELPCIFAGAFNTVYGGYISYMAVVLCLLFFSKASQSKSIAKIAV
;
A
#
# COMPACT_ATOMS: atom_id res chain seq x y z
N MET A 1 -27.45 -32.56 24.60
CA MET A 1 -27.06 -31.12 24.48
C MET A 1 -26.61 -30.67 23.06
N GLU A 2 -26.55 -31.55 22.07
CA GLU A 2 -26.07 -31.21 20.70
C GLU A 2 -27.15 -30.59 19.76
N LYS A 3 -28.43 -30.77 20.03
CA LYS A 3 -29.51 -30.28 19.12
C LYS A 3 -29.84 -28.79 19.24
N GLN A 4 -29.50 -28.12 20.33
CA GLN A 4 -29.88 -26.70 20.53
C GLN A 4 -28.85 -25.72 19.94
N ASN A 5 -27.56 -26.11 19.85
CA ASN A 5 -26.51 -25.28 19.24
C ASN A 5 -26.54 -25.27 17.70
N SER A 6 -27.05 -26.34 17.06
CA SER A 6 -27.15 -26.43 15.60
C SER A 6 -28.14 -25.41 15.02
N GLY A 7 -29.22 -25.09 15.73
CA GLY A 7 -30.25 -24.15 15.27
C GLY A 7 -29.76 -22.68 15.26
N PHE A 8 -29.01 -22.25 16.27
CA PHE A 8 -28.46 -20.90 16.33
C PHE A 8 -27.35 -20.71 15.28
N MET A 9 -26.38 -21.64 15.19
CA MET A 9 -25.31 -21.59 14.20
C MET A 9 -25.84 -21.60 12.79
N ASN A 10 -26.83 -22.44 12.47
CA ASN A 10 -27.44 -22.47 11.13
C ASN A 10 -28.17 -21.16 10.79
N LYS A 11 -28.88 -20.56 11.76
CA LYS A 11 -29.53 -19.25 11.57
C LYS A 11 -28.50 -18.14 11.41
N PHE A 12 -27.47 -18.13 12.23
CA PHE A 12 -26.37 -17.14 12.14
C PHE A 12 -25.64 -17.26 10.80
N GLN A 13 -25.31 -18.47 10.38
CA GLN A 13 -24.72 -18.73 9.07
C GLN A 13 -25.60 -18.23 7.92
N ALA A 14 -26.88 -18.56 7.95
CA ALA A 14 -27.85 -18.12 6.93
C ALA A 14 -27.97 -16.60 6.85
N VAL A 15 -27.92 -15.89 7.98
CA VAL A 15 -27.92 -14.41 8.01
C VAL A 15 -26.63 -13.85 7.38
N LEU A 16 -25.47 -14.40 7.73
CA LEU A 16 -24.19 -13.95 7.18
C LEU A 16 -24.10 -14.24 5.68
N GLU A 17 -24.42 -15.45 5.23
CA GLU A 17 -24.43 -15.82 3.80
C GLU A 17 -25.41 -14.96 2.99
N LYS A 18 -26.55 -14.62 3.59
CA LYS A 18 -27.58 -13.85 2.88
C LYS A 18 -27.28 -12.35 2.81
N TYR A 19 -26.70 -11.76 3.86
CA TYR A 19 -26.57 -10.31 3.98
C TYR A 19 -25.12 -9.82 3.98
N VAL A 20 -24.21 -10.49 4.69
CA VAL A 20 -22.84 -10.01 4.89
C VAL A 20 -21.94 -10.43 3.74
N VAL A 21 -21.96 -11.71 3.35
CA VAL A 21 -21.10 -12.23 2.28
C VAL A 21 -21.35 -11.52 0.94
N PRO A 22 -22.58 -11.29 0.45
CA PRO A 22 -22.79 -10.59 -0.81
C PRO A 22 -22.30 -9.14 -0.78
N VAL A 23 -22.48 -8.43 0.35
CA VAL A 23 -21.99 -7.05 0.51
C VAL A 23 -20.46 -7.04 0.51
N ALA A 24 -19.84 -7.93 1.27
CA ALA A 24 -18.38 -8.04 1.32
C ALA A 24 -17.79 -8.40 -0.06
N MET A 25 -18.41 -9.34 -0.79
CA MET A 25 -18.00 -9.68 -2.16
C MET A 25 -18.16 -8.50 -3.11
N LYS A 26 -19.25 -7.75 -3.04
CA LYS A 26 -19.46 -6.56 -3.88
C LYS A 26 -18.42 -5.49 -3.61
N ILE A 27 -18.05 -5.27 -2.35
CA ILE A 27 -16.99 -4.34 -1.96
C ILE A 27 -15.63 -4.83 -2.45
N SER A 28 -15.27 -6.09 -2.20
CA SER A 28 -13.95 -6.62 -2.56
C SER A 28 -13.72 -6.73 -4.06
N GLN A 29 -14.80 -6.87 -4.85
CA GLN A 29 -14.76 -6.93 -6.31
C GLN A 29 -14.96 -5.56 -6.96
N GLN A 30 -15.18 -4.51 -6.18
CA GLN A 30 -15.31 -3.16 -6.70
C GLN A 30 -13.97 -2.77 -7.36
N ARG A 31 -14.05 -2.37 -8.63
CA ARG A 31 -12.90 -2.19 -9.54
C ARG A 31 -11.78 -1.33 -8.99
N HIS A 32 -12.13 -0.18 -8.37
CA HIS A 32 -11.12 0.74 -7.82
C HIS A 32 -10.45 0.16 -6.57
N LEU A 33 -11.23 -0.42 -5.65
CA LEU A 33 -10.71 -1.04 -4.44
C LEU A 33 -9.86 -2.27 -4.76
N ALA A 34 -10.29 -3.09 -5.72
CA ALA A 34 -9.50 -4.21 -6.20
C ALA A 34 -8.19 -3.72 -6.86
N ALA A 35 -8.25 -2.66 -7.68
CA ALA A 35 -7.06 -2.09 -8.32
C ALA A 35 -6.07 -1.52 -7.30
N VAL A 36 -6.55 -0.89 -6.22
CA VAL A 36 -5.71 -0.40 -5.12
C VAL A 36 -5.02 -1.57 -4.41
N ARG A 37 -5.78 -2.56 -3.94
CA ARG A 37 -5.22 -3.76 -3.28
C ARG A 37 -4.18 -4.45 -4.15
N ASP A 38 -4.55 -4.77 -5.38
CA ASP A 38 -3.70 -5.53 -6.30
C ASP A 38 -2.52 -4.70 -6.82
N GLY A 39 -2.71 -3.38 -6.93
CA GLY A 39 -1.65 -2.41 -7.26
C GLY A 39 -0.59 -2.34 -6.17
N LEU A 40 -0.99 -2.30 -4.90
CA LEU A 40 -0.08 -2.32 -3.77
C LEU A 40 0.68 -3.65 -3.65
N THR A 41 0.06 -4.77 -4.04
CA THR A 41 0.74 -6.08 -4.05
C THR A 41 1.92 -6.12 -5.04
N ILE A 42 1.87 -5.35 -6.14
CA ILE A 42 2.98 -5.25 -7.10
C ILE A 42 4.23 -4.62 -6.45
N LEU A 43 4.08 -3.85 -5.38
CA LEU A 43 5.17 -3.14 -4.72
C LEU A 43 6.05 -4.03 -3.83
N VAL A 44 5.67 -5.27 -3.61
CA VAL A 44 6.40 -6.20 -2.72
C VAL A 44 7.91 -6.24 -3.01
N PRO A 45 8.40 -6.37 -4.26
CA PRO A 45 9.85 -6.34 -4.51
C PRO A 45 10.50 -5.02 -4.11
N VAL A 46 9.84 -3.89 -4.35
CA VAL A 46 10.33 -2.54 -4.02
C VAL A 46 10.47 -2.39 -2.51
N THR A 47 9.45 -2.81 -1.75
CA THR A 47 9.47 -2.72 -0.29
C THR A 47 10.49 -3.67 0.34
N ILE A 48 10.70 -4.86 -0.24
CA ILE A 48 11.73 -5.80 0.23
C ILE A 48 13.13 -5.21 0.01
N ILE A 49 13.43 -4.68 -1.19
CA ILE A 49 14.73 -4.06 -1.49
C ILE A 49 14.99 -2.89 -0.54
N GLY A 50 14.00 -2.01 -0.35
CA GLY A 50 14.12 -0.88 0.57
C GLY A 50 14.29 -1.30 2.02
N GLY A 51 13.57 -2.35 2.45
CA GLY A 51 13.69 -2.91 3.79
C GLY A 51 15.08 -3.51 4.07
N PHE A 52 15.66 -4.21 3.11
CA PHE A 52 17.05 -4.68 3.22
C PHE A 52 18.05 -3.53 3.23
N ALA A 53 17.84 -2.50 2.41
CA ALA A 53 18.73 -1.36 2.36
C ALA A 53 18.77 -0.60 3.69
N ILE A 54 17.61 -0.30 4.29
CA ILE A 54 17.57 0.38 5.59
C ILE A 54 18.14 -0.49 6.70
N LEU A 55 17.90 -1.79 6.68
CA LEU A 55 18.48 -2.72 7.65
C LEU A 55 20.02 -2.73 7.56
N LEU A 56 20.57 -2.73 6.37
CA LEU A 56 22.03 -2.67 6.15
C LEU A 56 22.62 -1.32 6.57
N ALA A 57 21.92 -0.23 6.28
CA ALA A 57 22.38 1.14 6.57
C ALA A 57 22.20 1.53 8.05
N MET A 58 21.23 0.96 8.72
CA MET A 58 20.87 1.26 10.11
C MET A 58 20.64 -0.04 10.88
N PRO A 59 21.69 -0.79 11.20
CA PRO A 59 21.55 -2.03 11.95
C PRO A 59 20.95 -1.76 13.33
N PRO A 60 20.07 -2.64 13.86
CA PRO A 60 19.42 -2.47 15.16
C PRO A 60 20.39 -2.82 16.30
N VAL A 61 21.51 -2.10 16.38
CA VAL A 61 22.58 -2.30 17.36
C VAL A 61 22.80 -1.00 18.12
N ASP A 62 22.48 -1.02 19.40
CA ASP A 62 22.65 0.13 20.27
C ASP A 62 24.12 0.59 20.32
N ALA A 63 24.36 1.90 20.40
CA ALA A 63 25.70 2.48 20.48
C ALA A 63 26.48 2.01 21.73
N THR A 64 25.77 1.61 22.78
CA THR A 64 26.35 1.13 24.04
C THR A 64 26.86 -0.31 23.99
N VAL A 65 26.46 -1.08 22.95
CA VAL A 65 26.89 -2.48 22.79
C VAL A 65 28.40 -2.53 22.54
N LYS A 66 29.10 -3.31 23.36
CA LYS A 66 30.55 -3.55 23.25
C LYS A 66 30.82 -4.96 22.72
N ALA A 67 31.89 -5.09 21.97
CA ALA A 67 32.38 -6.37 21.42
C ALA A 67 32.94 -7.24 22.55
N THR A 68 32.14 -8.15 23.10
CA THR A 68 32.52 -9.06 24.19
C THR A 68 32.58 -10.53 23.75
N ASN A 69 31.93 -10.87 22.67
CA ASN A 69 31.89 -12.22 22.06
C ASN A 69 31.81 -12.11 20.52
N LEU A 70 31.88 -13.26 19.83
CA LEU A 70 31.86 -13.29 18.37
C LEU A 70 30.64 -12.59 17.76
N LEU A 71 29.45 -12.78 18.35
CA LEU A 71 28.22 -12.17 17.87
C LEU A 71 28.24 -10.64 18.04
N THR A 72 28.57 -10.16 19.24
CA THR A 72 28.65 -8.72 19.49
C THR A 72 29.77 -8.05 18.73
N SER A 73 30.89 -8.75 18.46
CA SER A 73 31.98 -8.26 17.59
C SER A 73 31.49 -8.06 16.15
N PHE A 74 30.74 -9.05 15.60
CA PHE A 74 30.13 -8.94 14.29
C PHE A 74 29.14 -7.77 14.23
N LEU A 75 28.26 -7.64 15.23
CA LEU A 75 27.26 -6.57 15.29
C LEU A 75 27.89 -5.18 15.38
N CYS A 76 28.95 -5.02 16.18
CA CYS A 76 29.71 -3.76 16.26
C CYS A 76 30.40 -3.44 14.93
N ALA A 77 31.03 -4.43 14.29
CA ALA A 77 31.66 -4.24 12.98
C ALA A 77 30.63 -3.83 11.89
N TRP A 78 29.43 -4.45 11.91
CA TRP A 78 28.34 -4.05 11.02
C TRP A 78 27.87 -2.62 11.28
N ARG A 79 27.67 -2.23 12.53
CA ARG A 79 27.32 -0.86 12.90
C ARG A 79 28.37 0.16 12.40
N ASP A 80 29.65 -0.12 12.61
CA ASP A 80 30.73 0.78 12.23
C ASP A 80 30.89 0.87 10.70
N PHE A 81 30.71 -0.24 9.99
CA PHE A 81 30.61 -0.26 8.53
C PHE A 81 29.42 0.57 8.03
N ALA A 82 28.23 0.35 8.60
CA ALA A 82 27.03 1.08 8.24
C ALA A 82 27.18 2.60 8.48
N ALA A 83 27.77 2.99 9.61
CA ALA A 83 28.05 4.40 9.89
C ALA A 83 29.01 5.04 8.86
N THR A 84 30.03 4.29 8.44
CA THR A 84 31.01 4.77 7.43
C THR A 84 30.38 4.97 6.05
N TYR A 85 29.51 4.06 5.62
CA TYR A 85 28.93 4.03 4.28
C TYR A 85 27.44 4.41 4.24
N SER A 86 26.91 5.02 5.29
CA SER A 86 25.50 5.36 5.47
C SER A 86 24.89 6.09 4.26
N SER A 87 25.57 7.12 3.74
CA SER A 87 25.08 7.89 2.59
C SER A 87 24.83 7.04 1.35
N THR A 88 25.72 6.08 1.08
CA THR A 88 25.59 5.17 -0.08
C THR A 88 24.57 4.08 0.18
N LEU A 89 24.57 3.48 1.37
CA LEU A 89 23.66 2.40 1.74
C LEU A 89 22.20 2.87 1.82
N MET A 90 21.94 4.15 2.12
CA MET A 90 20.62 4.74 2.16
C MET A 90 20.03 5.07 0.78
N ILE A 91 20.82 5.10 -0.29
CA ILE A 91 20.32 5.41 -1.65
C ILE A 91 19.18 4.47 -2.07
N PRO A 92 19.30 3.13 -1.99
CA PRO A 92 18.21 2.25 -2.40
C PRO A 92 16.97 2.42 -1.51
N TYR A 93 17.10 2.68 -0.21
CA TYR A 93 15.98 2.99 0.66
C TYR A 93 15.27 4.27 0.23
N ASN A 94 16.00 5.36 0.02
CA ASN A 94 15.44 6.65 -0.38
C ASN A 94 14.67 6.57 -1.71
N LEU A 95 15.16 5.76 -2.65
CA LEU A 95 14.55 5.57 -3.97
C LEU A 95 13.49 4.47 -4.02
N THR A 96 13.26 3.73 -2.94
CA THR A 96 12.22 2.70 -2.83
C THR A 96 11.14 3.10 -1.82
N ILE A 97 11.33 2.80 -0.53
CA ILE A 97 10.36 3.13 0.51
C ILE A 97 10.24 4.65 0.71
N GLY A 98 11.36 5.37 0.66
CA GLY A 98 11.37 6.84 0.75
C GLY A 98 10.61 7.55 -0.37
N ALA A 99 10.42 6.90 -1.52
CA ALA A 99 9.65 7.39 -2.66
C ALA A 99 8.48 6.46 -3.02
N ILE A 100 7.91 5.76 -2.04
CA ILE A 100 6.96 4.66 -2.25
C ILE A 100 5.71 5.07 -3.03
N SER A 101 5.24 6.28 -2.88
CA SER A 101 4.02 6.74 -3.53
C SER A 101 4.14 6.84 -5.06
N ILE A 102 5.36 6.99 -5.60
CA ILE A 102 5.62 6.90 -7.04
C ILE A 102 5.27 5.48 -7.55
N TYR A 103 5.64 4.46 -6.81
CA TYR A 103 5.33 3.08 -7.16
C TYR A 103 3.85 2.77 -6.96
N VAL A 104 3.22 3.35 -5.92
CA VAL A 104 1.79 3.23 -5.66
C VAL A 104 0.98 3.78 -6.83
N VAL A 105 1.27 4.98 -7.30
CA VAL A 105 0.55 5.58 -8.42
C VAL A 105 0.65 4.72 -9.68
N LEU A 106 1.83 4.17 -9.96
CA LEU A 106 2.05 3.28 -11.11
C LEU A 106 1.33 1.94 -10.94
N GLY A 107 1.39 1.33 -9.76
CA GLY A 107 0.75 0.03 -9.49
C GLY A 107 -0.77 0.09 -9.61
N VAL A 108 -1.41 1.10 -9.03
CA VAL A 108 -2.86 1.31 -9.10
C VAL A 108 -3.31 1.64 -10.53
N ALA A 109 -2.61 2.57 -11.20
CA ALA A 109 -2.91 2.93 -12.59
C ALA A 109 -2.77 1.73 -13.52
N TYR A 110 -1.72 0.90 -13.35
CA TYR A 110 -1.51 -0.32 -14.12
C TYR A 110 -2.71 -1.28 -14.02
N ARG A 111 -3.21 -1.53 -12.80
CA ARG A 111 -4.36 -2.42 -12.59
C ARG A 111 -5.63 -1.89 -13.24
N LEU A 112 -5.89 -0.58 -13.15
CA LEU A 112 -7.03 0.04 -13.81
C LEU A 112 -6.92 0.02 -15.33
N CYS A 113 -5.73 0.31 -15.91
CA CYS A 113 -5.49 0.19 -17.34
C CYS A 113 -5.78 -1.22 -17.85
N LYS A 114 -5.32 -2.25 -17.12
CA LYS A 114 -5.61 -3.65 -17.46
C LYS A 114 -7.09 -3.97 -17.36
N TYR A 115 -7.78 -3.47 -16.34
CA TYR A 115 -9.22 -3.64 -16.20
C TYR A 115 -9.99 -3.05 -17.38
N TYR A 116 -9.64 -1.83 -17.81
CA TYR A 116 -10.29 -1.14 -18.93
C TYR A 116 -9.75 -1.51 -20.30
N LYS A 117 -8.74 -2.39 -20.37
CA LYS A 117 -8.05 -2.77 -21.61
C LYS A 117 -7.51 -1.57 -22.39
N MET A 118 -7.00 -0.57 -21.67
CA MET A 118 -6.39 0.63 -22.22
C MET A 118 -4.90 0.40 -22.49
N ASP A 119 -4.30 1.23 -23.37
CA ASP A 119 -2.83 1.26 -23.49
C ASP A 119 -2.20 1.56 -22.14
N THR A 120 -1.27 0.70 -21.74
CA THR A 120 -0.75 0.76 -20.39
C THR A 120 0.34 1.82 -20.26
N ILE A 121 1.29 1.84 -21.19
CA ILE A 121 2.52 2.65 -21.05
C ILE A 121 2.20 4.14 -21.09
N SER A 122 1.47 4.59 -22.12
CA SER A 122 1.13 6.02 -22.27
C SER A 122 0.29 6.53 -21.10
N ASN A 123 -0.63 5.70 -20.59
CA ASN A 123 -1.45 6.05 -19.42
C ASN A 123 -0.61 6.11 -18.13
N LEU A 124 0.35 5.20 -17.93
CA LEU A 124 1.24 5.24 -16.76
C LEU A 124 2.12 6.49 -16.75
N ILE A 125 2.72 6.84 -17.90
CA ILE A 125 3.54 8.04 -18.05
C ILE A 125 2.72 9.30 -17.74
N THR A 126 1.51 9.39 -18.27
CA THR A 126 0.62 10.51 -17.99
C THR A 126 0.21 10.59 -16.53
N THR A 127 -0.07 9.43 -15.92
CA THR A 127 -0.50 9.37 -14.52
C THR A 127 0.62 9.80 -13.57
N ILE A 128 1.86 9.35 -13.79
CA ILE A 128 3.00 9.79 -12.97
C ILE A 128 3.29 11.27 -13.15
N LEU A 129 3.17 11.80 -14.38
CA LEU A 129 3.31 13.25 -14.64
C LEU A 129 2.32 14.05 -13.80
N VAL A 130 1.03 13.72 -13.86
CA VAL A 130 -0.02 14.42 -13.09
C VAL A 130 0.25 14.31 -11.58
N TYR A 131 0.64 13.10 -11.11
CA TYR A 131 0.97 12.89 -9.70
C TYR A 131 2.14 13.77 -9.24
N LEU A 132 3.23 13.82 -10.01
CA LEU A 132 4.40 14.63 -9.67
C LEU A 132 4.08 16.15 -9.70
N CYS A 133 3.20 16.61 -10.56
CA CYS A 133 2.75 18.01 -10.57
C CYS A 133 1.95 18.39 -9.32
N VAL A 134 1.33 17.43 -8.64
CA VAL A 134 0.52 17.66 -7.42
C VAL A 134 1.30 17.40 -6.14
N ALA A 135 2.09 16.33 -6.09
CA ALA A 135 2.78 15.90 -4.88
C ALA A 135 4.31 16.13 -4.92
N GLY A 136 4.90 16.07 -6.12
CA GLY A 136 6.34 16.19 -6.32
C GLY A 136 6.80 17.61 -6.68
N ILE A 137 6.17 18.64 -6.12
CA ILE A 137 6.45 20.04 -6.47
C ILE A 137 7.92 20.37 -6.15
N PRO A 138 8.72 20.77 -7.17
CA PRO A 138 10.11 21.15 -6.95
C PRO A 138 10.21 22.38 -6.05
N THR A 139 11.05 22.30 -5.03
CA THR A 139 11.28 23.37 -4.06
C THR A 139 12.74 23.80 -4.11
N ALA A 140 12.99 25.10 -4.00
CA ALA A 140 14.34 25.64 -3.95
C ALA A 140 14.92 25.51 -2.52
N TYR A 141 16.12 24.95 -2.43
CA TYR A 141 16.89 24.81 -1.20
C TYR A 141 18.22 25.52 -1.32
N THR A 142 18.65 26.21 -0.28
CA THR A 142 19.98 26.80 -0.19
C THR A 142 20.94 25.80 0.45
N VAL A 143 21.97 25.38 -0.30
CA VAL A 143 23.01 24.45 0.15
C VAL A 143 24.36 25.19 0.04
N GLY A 144 24.90 25.69 1.16
CA GLY A 144 26.01 26.63 1.14
C GLY A 144 25.63 27.92 0.42
N ASP A 145 26.43 28.32 -0.59
CA ASP A 145 26.19 29.52 -1.42
C ASP A 145 25.36 29.22 -2.68
N ALA A 146 24.95 27.96 -2.91
CA ALA A 146 24.22 27.55 -4.11
C ALA A 146 22.74 27.31 -3.82
N THR A 147 21.84 27.74 -4.75
CA THR A 147 20.42 27.38 -4.73
C THR A 147 20.21 26.15 -5.61
N VAL A 148 19.72 25.07 -5.01
CA VAL A 148 19.40 23.80 -5.68
C VAL A 148 17.89 23.59 -5.67
N THR A 149 17.31 23.28 -6.83
CA THR A 149 15.90 22.88 -6.92
C THR A 149 15.79 21.36 -6.81
N ALA A 150 15.04 20.87 -5.83
CA ALA A 150 14.88 19.45 -5.58
C ALA A 150 13.43 19.10 -5.21
N ILE A 151 13.04 17.86 -5.47
CA ILE A 151 11.76 17.31 -5.01
C ILE A 151 11.96 16.71 -3.61
N PRO A 152 11.25 17.21 -2.57
CA PRO A 152 11.34 16.64 -1.24
C PRO A 152 10.81 15.20 -1.23
N LEU A 153 11.60 14.25 -0.76
CA LEU A 153 11.18 12.85 -0.64
C LEU A 153 9.96 12.69 0.30
N THR A 154 9.83 13.53 1.30
CA THR A 154 8.68 13.52 2.22
C THR A 154 7.34 13.61 1.52
N ASN A 155 7.26 14.34 0.40
CA ASN A 155 6.01 14.51 -0.35
C ASN A 155 5.65 13.31 -1.24
N ILE A 156 6.66 12.52 -1.63
CA ILE A 156 6.51 11.34 -2.49
C ILE A 156 6.76 10.02 -1.74
N GLY A 157 6.96 10.09 -0.41
CA GLY A 157 7.05 8.98 0.53
C GLY A 157 5.69 8.49 1.02
N ALA A 158 5.64 8.06 2.27
CA ALA A 158 4.43 7.49 2.89
C ALA A 158 3.25 8.48 2.94
N SER A 159 3.51 9.75 3.22
CA SER A 159 2.48 10.79 3.27
C SER A 159 1.77 11.02 1.93
N GLY A 160 2.47 10.80 0.80
CA GLY A 160 1.94 10.91 -0.55
C GLY A 160 1.11 9.72 -1.02
N MET A 161 1.07 8.59 -0.29
CA MET A 161 0.46 7.34 -0.76
C MET A 161 -1.04 7.46 -1.09
N PHE A 162 -1.82 8.09 -0.22
CA PHE A 162 -3.26 8.24 -0.47
C PHE A 162 -3.54 9.20 -1.63
N THR A 163 -2.74 10.26 -1.76
CA THR A 163 -2.78 11.14 -2.93
C THR A 163 -2.46 10.38 -4.21
N ALA A 164 -1.45 9.52 -4.19
CA ALA A 164 -1.07 8.67 -5.32
C ALA A 164 -2.22 7.75 -5.75
N ILE A 165 -2.93 7.13 -4.80
CA ILE A 165 -4.10 6.29 -5.06
C ILE A 165 -5.21 7.11 -5.75
N LEU A 166 -5.55 8.28 -5.20
CA LEU A 166 -6.62 9.11 -5.74
C LEU A 166 -6.29 9.68 -7.11
N VAL A 167 -5.06 10.14 -7.32
CA VAL A 167 -4.60 10.63 -8.62
C VAL A 167 -4.60 9.49 -9.64
N ALA A 168 -4.10 8.31 -9.29
CA ALA A 168 -4.12 7.15 -10.20
C ALA A 168 -5.54 6.80 -10.65
N ILE A 169 -6.48 6.71 -9.71
CA ILE A 169 -7.89 6.43 -10.03
C ILE A 169 -8.45 7.57 -10.90
N GLY A 170 -8.29 8.82 -10.50
CA GLY A 170 -8.88 9.96 -11.20
C GLY A 170 -8.36 10.13 -12.63
N VAL A 171 -7.04 10.03 -12.83
CA VAL A 171 -6.44 10.15 -14.17
C VAL A 171 -6.93 9.03 -15.09
N ILE A 172 -6.94 7.79 -14.61
CA ILE A 172 -7.37 6.66 -15.45
C ILE A 172 -8.87 6.71 -15.75
N GLU A 173 -9.72 7.16 -14.80
CA GLU A 173 -11.15 7.35 -15.05
C GLU A 173 -11.41 8.50 -16.04
N ILE A 174 -10.69 9.63 -15.93
CA ILE A 174 -10.76 10.72 -16.91
C ILE A 174 -10.35 10.21 -18.29
N ASN A 175 -9.20 9.53 -18.39
CA ASN A 175 -8.72 8.98 -19.65
C ASN A 175 -9.72 7.98 -20.26
N HIS A 176 -10.27 7.08 -19.45
CA HIS A 176 -11.29 6.13 -19.87
C HIS A 176 -12.56 6.85 -20.38
N PHE A 177 -13.02 7.87 -19.67
CA PHE A 177 -14.18 8.68 -20.08
C PHE A 177 -13.95 9.34 -21.45
N PHE A 178 -12.80 9.99 -21.66
CA PHE A 178 -12.47 10.66 -22.92
C PHE A 178 -12.36 9.67 -24.09
N ILE A 179 -11.72 8.53 -23.85
CA ILE A 179 -11.61 7.46 -24.86
C ILE A 179 -13.01 6.92 -25.23
N LYS A 180 -13.85 6.64 -24.22
CA LYS A 180 -15.22 6.15 -24.42
C LYS A 180 -16.11 7.13 -25.17
N LYS A 181 -15.89 8.44 -24.95
CA LYS A 181 -16.63 9.52 -25.61
C LYS A 181 -16.02 9.95 -26.95
N ASN A 182 -14.94 9.27 -27.40
CA ASN A 182 -14.19 9.62 -28.60
C ASN A 182 -13.61 11.04 -28.61
N LEU A 183 -13.33 11.61 -27.44
CA LEU A 183 -12.71 12.92 -27.26
C LEU A 183 -11.18 12.80 -27.21
N VAL A 184 -10.61 12.14 -28.22
CA VAL A 184 -9.18 11.84 -28.33
C VAL A 184 -8.68 12.15 -29.74
N ILE A 185 -7.38 12.39 -29.87
CA ILE A 185 -6.75 12.56 -31.20
C ILE A 185 -6.62 11.16 -31.82
N ARG A 186 -7.38 10.90 -32.87
CA ARG A 186 -7.29 9.65 -33.64
C ARG A 186 -6.39 9.86 -34.83
N LEU A 187 -5.40 9.03 -34.97
CA LEU A 187 -4.59 8.93 -36.18
C LEU A 187 -5.23 7.94 -37.17
N PRO A 188 -4.96 8.07 -38.48
CA PRO A 188 -5.44 7.13 -39.48
C PRO A 188 -5.05 5.67 -39.17
N ASP A 189 -5.88 4.71 -39.60
CA ASP A 189 -5.66 3.26 -39.36
C ASP A 189 -4.36 2.72 -39.98
N SER A 190 -3.74 3.46 -40.87
CA SER A 190 -2.41 3.17 -41.43
C SER A 190 -1.26 3.38 -40.45
N VAL A 191 -1.50 4.08 -39.33
CA VAL A 191 -0.48 4.36 -38.30
C VAL A 191 -0.41 3.20 -37.32
N PRO A 192 0.78 2.63 -37.03
CA PRO A 192 0.95 1.57 -36.06
C PRO A 192 0.36 1.93 -34.69
N PRO A 193 -0.29 1.01 -33.97
CA PRO A 193 -0.93 1.27 -32.66
C PRO A 193 0.03 1.89 -31.62
N ASN A 194 1.31 1.48 -31.61
CA ASN A 194 2.32 2.00 -30.69
C ASN A 194 2.63 3.50 -30.90
N VAL A 195 2.43 3.99 -32.14
CA VAL A 195 2.60 5.42 -32.45
C VAL A 195 1.31 6.19 -32.17
N ALA A 196 0.15 5.58 -32.36
CA ALA A 196 -1.14 6.21 -32.13
C ALA A 196 -1.50 6.33 -30.64
N ALA A 197 -1.06 5.38 -29.80
CA ALA A 197 -1.41 5.34 -28.38
C ALA A 197 -1.05 6.61 -27.59
N PRO A 198 0.13 7.22 -27.70
CA PRO A 198 0.44 8.48 -27.02
C PRO A 198 -0.47 9.64 -27.41
N PHE A 199 -0.90 9.74 -28.68
CA PHE A 199 -1.82 10.80 -29.15
C PHE A 199 -3.22 10.64 -28.58
N ASN A 200 -3.67 9.40 -28.39
CA ASN A 200 -4.97 9.11 -27.76
C ASN A 200 -5.05 9.58 -26.31
N VAL A 201 -3.92 9.61 -25.61
CA VAL A 201 -3.83 10.00 -24.18
C VAL A 201 -3.54 11.51 -24.01
N LEU A 202 -3.17 12.23 -25.07
CA LEU A 202 -2.73 13.62 -24.97
C LEU A 202 -3.82 14.55 -24.45
N ILE A 203 -5.00 14.58 -25.10
CA ILE A 203 -6.13 15.44 -24.67
C ILE A 203 -6.61 15.04 -23.26
N PRO A 204 -6.92 13.76 -22.96
CA PRO A 204 -7.32 13.39 -21.60
C PRO A 204 -6.23 13.63 -20.56
N GLY A 205 -4.95 13.50 -20.92
CA GLY A 205 -3.83 13.80 -20.05
C GLY A 205 -3.77 15.28 -19.67
N ILE A 206 -3.92 16.19 -20.65
CA ILE A 206 -4.01 17.63 -20.39
C ILE A 206 -5.23 17.95 -19.51
N ALA A 207 -6.40 17.35 -19.80
CA ALA A 207 -7.59 17.52 -18.98
C ALA A 207 -7.38 17.06 -17.53
N SER A 208 -6.72 15.93 -17.33
CA SER A 208 -6.35 15.39 -16.01
C SER A 208 -5.39 16.32 -15.28
N LEU A 209 -4.38 16.85 -15.97
CA LEU A 209 -3.42 17.79 -15.40
C LEU A 209 -4.12 19.07 -14.93
N VAL A 210 -4.93 19.69 -15.79
CA VAL A 210 -5.69 20.90 -15.46
C VAL A 210 -6.64 20.65 -14.29
N PHE A 211 -7.33 19.51 -14.27
CA PHE A 211 -8.23 19.13 -13.20
C PHE A 211 -7.52 19.02 -11.84
N PHE A 212 -6.45 18.24 -11.77
CA PHE A 212 -5.74 18.01 -10.50
C PHE A 212 -4.94 19.24 -10.03
N MET A 213 -4.29 19.97 -10.92
CA MET A 213 -3.63 21.23 -10.57
C MET A 213 -4.64 22.30 -10.17
N GLY A 214 -5.83 22.33 -10.82
CA GLY A 214 -6.92 23.21 -10.42
C GLY A 214 -7.41 22.92 -9.01
N ILE A 215 -7.59 21.66 -8.65
CA ILE A 215 -7.95 21.25 -7.28
C ILE A 215 -6.83 21.63 -6.31
N ASP A 216 -5.57 21.37 -6.65
CA ASP A 216 -4.42 21.71 -5.80
C ASP A 216 -4.37 23.23 -5.51
N GLY A 217 -4.53 24.06 -6.56
CA GLY A 217 -4.60 25.51 -6.42
C GLY A 217 -5.78 25.98 -5.58
N LEU A 218 -6.96 25.38 -5.75
CA LEU A 218 -8.12 25.65 -4.89
C LEU A 218 -7.88 25.28 -3.44
N CYS A 219 -7.24 24.15 -3.17
CA CYS A 219 -6.86 23.74 -1.82
C CYS A 219 -5.91 24.75 -1.18
N HIS A 220 -4.92 25.25 -1.92
CA HIS A 220 -4.02 26.29 -1.42
C HIS A 220 -4.77 27.58 -1.05
N ILE A 221 -5.73 28.03 -1.88
CA ILE A 221 -6.49 29.24 -1.64
C ILE A 221 -7.45 29.10 -0.45
N LEU A 222 -8.14 27.96 -0.33
CA LEU A 222 -9.22 27.78 0.64
C LEU A 222 -8.73 27.27 2.00
N ILE A 223 -7.67 26.46 2.02
CA ILE A 223 -7.24 25.70 3.20
C ILE A 223 -5.80 26.04 3.60
N GLY A 224 -5.05 26.73 2.72
CA GLY A 224 -3.63 27.06 2.95
C GLY A 224 -2.65 25.89 2.76
N THR A 225 -3.15 24.72 2.31
CA THR A 225 -2.31 23.55 2.00
C THR A 225 -2.68 23.00 0.63
N GLY A 226 -1.73 22.35 -0.06
CA GLY A 226 -1.99 21.68 -1.32
C GLY A 226 -2.91 20.45 -1.17
N PHE A 227 -3.37 19.93 -2.31
CA PHE A 227 -4.23 18.74 -2.37
C PHE A 227 -3.63 17.55 -1.62
N SER A 228 -2.32 17.31 -1.74
CA SER A 228 -1.62 16.22 -1.03
C SER A 228 -1.70 16.39 0.49
N GLY A 229 -1.52 17.60 1.01
CA GLY A 229 -1.64 17.89 2.44
C GLY A 229 -3.06 17.70 2.97
N LEU A 230 -4.07 18.12 2.21
CA LEU A 230 -5.48 17.89 2.53
C LEU A 230 -5.79 16.39 2.62
N ILE A 231 -5.39 15.62 1.60
CA ILE A 231 -5.63 14.18 1.58
C ILE A 231 -4.94 13.49 2.75
N TYR A 232 -3.69 13.83 3.05
CA TYR A 232 -2.99 13.29 4.20
C TYR A 232 -3.74 13.59 5.52
N ALA A 233 -4.19 14.82 5.73
CA ALA A 233 -4.94 15.21 6.92
C ALA A 233 -6.27 14.44 7.07
N ILE A 234 -6.96 14.12 5.98
CA ILE A 234 -8.19 13.31 5.99
C ILE A 234 -7.89 11.85 6.37
N PHE A 235 -6.80 11.28 5.86
CA PHE A 235 -6.47 9.86 6.09
C PHE A 235 -5.65 9.61 7.36
N GLN A 236 -5.02 10.63 7.94
CA GLN A 236 -4.25 10.51 9.18
C GLN A 236 -5.05 9.93 10.36
N PRO A 237 -6.30 10.35 10.65
CA PRO A 237 -7.11 9.72 11.70
C PRO A 237 -7.40 8.23 11.42
N LEU A 238 -7.57 7.84 10.15
CA LEU A 238 -7.77 6.44 9.78
C LEU A 238 -6.53 5.60 10.05
N LEU A 239 -5.32 6.13 9.75
CA LEU A 239 -4.05 5.48 10.07
C LEU A 239 -3.90 5.27 11.59
N SER A 240 -4.21 6.30 12.38
CA SER A 240 -4.15 6.23 13.84
C SER A 240 -5.19 5.25 14.41
N ALA A 241 -6.41 5.28 13.89
CA ALA A 241 -7.49 4.40 14.34
C ALA A 241 -7.21 2.93 14.06
N THR A 242 -6.74 2.60 12.84
CA THR A 242 -6.43 1.22 12.44
C THR A 242 -5.22 0.64 13.17
N GLY A 243 -4.31 1.48 13.66
CA GLY A 243 -3.21 1.10 14.54
C GLY A 243 -3.61 0.85 16.01
N SER A 244 -4.87 1.03 16.38
CA SER A 244 -5.33 0.79 17.75
C SER A 244 -5.66 -0.69 18.01
N LEU A 245 -5.46 -1.13 19.26
CA LEU A 245 -5.75 -2.50 19.68
C LEU A 245 -7.21 -2.93 19.40
N PRO A 246 -8.25 -2.11 19.70
CA PRO A 246 -9.62 -2.46 19.38
C PRO A 246 -9.85 -2.71 17.89
N SER A 247 -9.29 -1.86 17.02
CA SER A 247 -9.45 -2.01 15.57
C SER A 247 -8.84 -3.31 15.05
N ILE A 248 -7.67 -3.70 15.56
CA ILE A 248 -7.00 -4.93 15.18
C ILE A 248 -7.81 -6.15 15.63
N ILE A 249 -8.35 -6.13 16.85
CA ILE A 249 -9.22 -7.20 17.34
C ILE A 249 -10.43 -7.34 16.42
N ILE A 250 -11.10 -6.23 16.07
CA ILE A 250 -12.27 -6.24 15.19
C ILE A 250 -11.91 -6.76 13.80
N ILE A 251 -10.82 -6.28 13.20
CA ILE A 251 -10.35 -6.71 11.86
C ILE A 251 -10.07 -8.22 11.86
N ASN A 252 -9.33 -8.72 12.86
CA ASN A 252 -8.99 -10.14 12.94
C ASN A 252 -10.22 -11.01 13.22
N LEU A 253 -11.15 -10.54 14.05
CA LEU A 253 -12.42 -11.23 14.29
C LEU A 253 -13.26 -11.34 13.01
N LEU A 254 -13.39 -10.25 12.26
CA LEU A 254 -14.10 -10.24 10.98
C LEU A 254 -13.40 -11.15 9.97
N MET A 255 -12.08 -11.07 9.88
CA MET A 255 -11.29 -11.90 8.97
C MET A 255 -11.48 -13.40 9.27
N THR A 256 -11.40 -13.79 10.54
CA THR A 256 -11.60 -15.16 10.98
C THR A 256 -13.06 -15.62 10.77
N THR A 257 -14.00 -14.72 10.98
CA THR A 257 -15.43 -14.99 10.72
C THR A 257 -15.68 -15.30 9.24
N PHE A 258 -15.10 -14.51 8.31
CA PHE A 258 -15.18 -14.81 6.88
C PHE A 258 -14.57 -16.17 6.53
N TRP A 259 -13.40 -16.50 7.08
CA TRP A 259 -12.77 -17.80 6.89
C TRP A 259 -13.63 -18.96 7.39
N PHE A 260 -14.28 -18.80 8.55
CA PHE A 260 -15.20 -19.79 9.10
C PHE A 260 -16.36 -20.11 8.13
N PHE A 261 -16.82 -19.14 7.36
CA PHE A 261 -17.88 -19.31 6.34
C PHE A 261 -17.35 -19.67 4.94
N GLY A 262 -16.08 -20.08 4.83
CA GLY A 262 -15.48 -20.50 3.56
C GLY A 262 -15.13 -19.35 2.61
N VAL A 263 -15.18 -18.11 3.08
CA VAL A 263 -14.79 -16.92 2.30
C VAL A 263 -13.39 -16.48 2.74
N HIS A 264 -12.51 -16.16 1.78
CA HIS A 264 -11.16 -15.74 2.08
C HIS A 264 -11.14 -14.34 2.74
N GLY A 265 -11.12 -14.30 4.08
CA GLY A 265 -11.23 -13.07 4.87
C GLY A 265 -10.19 -12.00 4.50
N GLY A 266 -8.94 -12.42 4.24
CA GLY A 266 -7.87 -11.51 3.81
C GLY A 266 -8.17 -10.81 2.48
N ASN A 267 -8.78 -11.50 1.51
CA ASN A 267 -9.17 -10.88 0.24
C ASN A 267 -10.35 -9.93 0.41
N MET A 268 -11.27 -10.23 1.33
CA MET A 268 -12.43 -9.38 1.59
C MET A 268 -12.04 -8.07 2.26
N LEU A 269 -11.29 -8.16 3.36
CA LEU A 269 -10.87 -6.98 4.12
C LEU A 269 -9.63 -6.31 3.55
N GLY A 270 -8.83 -7.02 2.76
CA GLY A 270 -7.57 -6.52 2.20
C GLY A 270 -7.73 -5.25 1.36
N VAL A 271 -8.88 -5.03 0.73
CA VAL A 271 -9.15 -3.81 -0.04
C VAL A 271 -9.10 -2.54 0.81
N VAL A 272 -9.43 -2.66 2.10
CA VAL A 272 -9.41 -1.56 3.06
C VAL A 272 -8.13 -1.60 3.92
N VAL A 273 -7.75 -2.77 4.39
CA VAL A 273 -6.64 -2.96 5.33
C VAL A 273 -5.29 -2.78 4.66
N THR A 274 -5.10 -3.29 3.43
CA THR A 274 -3.79 -3.24 2.76
C THR A 274 -3.26 -1.81 2.54
N PRO A 275 -4.05 -0.83 2.03
CA PRO A 275 -3.54 0.53 1.87
C PRO A 275 -3.08 1.15 3.18
N VAL A 276 -3.84 0.93 4.26
CA VAL A 276 -3.55 1.50 5.57
C VAL A 276 -2.31 0.86 6.21
N THR A 277 -2.22 -0.47 6.17
CA THR A 277 -1.06 -1.17 6.74
C THR A 277 0.23 -0.92 5.94
N THR A 278 0.14 -0.74 4.63
CA THR A 278 1.28 -0.38 3.79
C THR A 278 1.76 1.04 4.09
N ALA A 279 0.83 2.00 4.24
CA ALA A 279 1.16 3.37 4.63
C ALA A 279 1.77 3.43 6.04
N ALA A 280 1.20 2.70 7.00
CA ALA A 280 1.72 2.61 8.37
C ALA A 280 3.14 2.02 8.40
N LEU A 281 3.41 0.99 7.58
CA LEU A 281 4.75 0.41 7.47
C LEU A 281 5.75 1.42 6.88
N ALA A 282 5.35 2.17 5.85
CA ALA A 282 6.21 3.17 5.24
C ALA A 282 6.50 4.35 6.22
N LEU A 283 5.49 4.79 7.00
CA LEU A 283 5.68 5.79 8.05
C LEU A 283 6.66 5.31 9.14
N ASN A 284 6.56 4.05 9.56
CA ASN A 284 7.52 3.46 10.49
C ASN A 284 8.94 3.41 9.90
N ALA A 285 9.08 3.08 8.62
CA ALA A 285 10.38 3.06 7.97
C ALA A 285 10.98 4.47 7.86
N GLU A 286 10.16 5.49 7.56
CA GLU A 286 10.59 6.89 7.55
C GLU A 286 11.02 7.36 8.96
N ALA A 287 10.26 7.03 10.00
CA ALA A 287 10.60 7.36 11.38
C ALA A 287 11.90 6.67 11.82
N TYR A 288 12.06 5.38 11.49
CA TYR A 288 13.27 4.63 11.78
C TYR A 288 14.50 5.22 11.06
N ALA A 289 14.36 5.56 9.78
CA ALA A 289 15.43 6.22 9.01
C ALA A 289 15.82 7.59 9.58
N ALA A 290 14.88 8.28 10.23
CA ALA A 290 15.11 9.56 10.91
C ALA A 290 15.58 9.40 12.38
N GLY A 291 15.78 8.19 12.87
CA GLY A 291 16.13 7.91 14.28
C GLY A 291 15.05 8.31 15.28
N LYS A 292 13.77 8.31 14.87
CA LYS A 292 12.61 8.67 15.69
C LYS A 292 11.86 7.44 16.16
N GLU A 293 11.02 7.61 17.19
CA GLU A 293 10.10 6.56 17.62
C GLU A 293 9.11 6.18 16.51
N LEU A 294 8.77 4.89 16.46
CA LEU A 294 7.88 4.36 15.43
C LEU A 294 6.43 4.76 15.72
N PRO A 295 5.75 5.50 14.83
CA PRO A 295 4.41 6.02 15.09
C PRO A 295 3.30 4.96 15.06
N CYS A 296 3.54 3.81 14.41
CA CYS A 296 2.52 2.79 14.19
C CYS A 296 2.94 1.45 14.82
N ILE A 297 2.28 1.04 15.91
CA ILE A 297 2.61 -0.21 16.62
C ILE A 297 2.22 -1.44 15.77
N PHE A 298 1.01 -1.43 15.22
CA PHE A 298 0.42 -2.59 14.55
C PHE A 298 0.57 -2.53 13.01
N ALA A 299 1.79 -2.32 12.54
CA ALA A 299 2.12 -2.27 11.12
C ALA A 299 2.98 -3.45 10.70
N GLY A 300 2.97 -3.77 9.40
CA GLY A 300 3.87 -4.73 8.77
C GLY A 300 3.86 -6.12 9.40
N ALA A 301 5.05 -6.63 9.70
CA ALA A 301 5.24 -7.99 10.22
C ALA A 301 4.53 -8.24 11.56
N PHE A 302 4.42 -7.23 12.43
CA PHE A 302 3.70 -7.37 13.69
C PHE A 302 2.24 -7.80 13.46
N ASN A 303 1.53 -7.08 12.58
CA ASN A 303 0.15 -7.43 12.27
C ASN A 303 0.03 -8.80 11.58
N THR A 304 0.96 -9.13 10.68
CA THR A 304 0.96 -10.42 9.99
C THR A 304 1.26 -11.58 10.92
N VAL A 305 2.28 -11.46 11.79
CA VAL A 305 2.71 -12.51 12.69
C VAL A 305 1.72 -12.70 13.84
N TYR A 306 1.39 -11.62 14.55
CA TYR A 306 0.55 -11.72 15.75
C TYR A 306 -0.96 -11.70 15.42
N GLY A 307 -1.38 -11.04 14.36
CA GLY A 307 -2.78 -11.04 13.91
C GLY A 307 -3.15 -12.21 13.01
N GLY A 308 -2.23 -12.67 12.16
CA GLY A 308 -2.47 -13.70 11.16
C GLY A 308 -1.96 -15.09 11.56
N TYR A 309 -0.66 -15.27 11.69
CA TYR A 309 -0.05 -16.60 11.85
C TYR A 309 -0.42 -17.31 13.14
N ILE A 310 -0.63 -16.58 14.24
CA ILE A 310 -1.10 -17.20 15.50
C ILE A 310 -2.49 -17.82 15.32
N SER A 311 -3.36 -17.20 14.54
CA SER A 311 -4.68 -17.75 14.21
C SER A 311 -4.58 -19.05 13.41
N TYR A 312 -3.65 -19.15 12.46
CA TYR A 312 -3.40 -20.39 11.72
C TYR A 312 -2.86 -21.51 12.61
N MET A 313 -1.91 -21.19 13.49
CA MET A 313 -1.40 -22.17 14.48
C MET A 313 -2.53 -22.70 15.38
N ALA A 314 -3.43 -21.84 15.84
CA ALA A 314 -4.59 -22.27 16.63
C ALA A 314 -5.49 -23.23 15.84
N VAL A 315 -5.77 -22.96 14.57
CA VAL A 315 -6.53 -23.86 13.69
C VAL A 315 -5.84 -25.20 13.52
N VAL A 316 -4.54 -25.21 13.25
CA VAL A 316 -3.74 -26.45 13.10
C VAL A 316 -3.77 -27.28 14.38
N LEU A 317 -3.58 -26.65 15.54
CA LEU A 317 -3.66 -27.34 16.83
C LEU A 317 -5.08 -27.89 17.09
N CYS A 318 -6.12 -27.12 16.77
CA CYS A 318 -7.50 -27.61 16.88
C CYS A 318 -7.75 -28.83 15.98
N LEU A 319 -7.26 -28.82 14.74
CA LEU A 319 -7.40 -29.97 13.83
C LEU A 319 -6.62 -31.20 14.32
N LEU A 320 -5.44 -31.00 14.88
CA LEU A 320 -4.63 -32.10 15.43
C LEU A 320 -5.28 -32.78 16.64
N PHE A 321 -5.76 -31.97 17.59
CA PHE A 321 -6.23 -32.48 18.87
C PHE A 321 -7.72 -32.81 18.92
N PHE A 322 -8.55 -32.01 18.26
CA PHE A 322 -10.02 -32.09 18.39
C PHE A 322 -10.72 -32.64 17.14
N SER A 323 -10.10 -32.70 15.97
CA SER A 323 -10.74 -33.26 14.78
C SER A 323 -10.95 -34.78 14.92
N LYS A 324 -12.13 -35.25 14.55
CA LYS A 324 -12.45 -36.69 14.45
C LYS A 324 -12.10 -37.26 13.06
N ALA A 325 -12.02 -36.41 12.04
CA ALA A 325 -11.76 -36.81 10.66
C ALA A 325 -10.27 -37.07 10.45
N SER A 326 -9.90 -38.28 9.96
CA SER A 326 -8.52 -38.67 9.69
C SER A 326 -7.85 -37.77 8.65
N GLN A 327 -8.59 -37.34 7.63
CA GLN A 327 -8.12 -36.44 6.59
C GLN A 327 -7.71 -35.06 7.16
N SER A 328 -8.53 -34.48 8.05
CA SER A 328 -8.23 -33.20 8.70
C SER A 328 -6.99 -33.30 9.59
N LYS A 329 -6.80 -34.41 10.31
CA LYS A 329 -5.59 -34.68 11.10
C LYS A 329 -4.35 -34.82 10.21
N SER A 330 -4.48 -35.47 9.05
CA SER A 330 -3.36 -35.60 8.10
C SER A 330 -2.94 -34.27 7.53
N ILE A 331 -3.89 -33.41 7.14
CA ILE A 331 -3.62 -32.05 6.68
C ILE A 331 -2.89 -31.23 7.77
N ALA A 332 -3.39 -31.30 9.00
CA ALA A 332 -2.75 -30.58 10.11
C ALA A 332 -1.32 -31.04 10.40
N LYS A 333 -1.02 -32.34 10.26
CA LYS A 333 0.34 -32.89 10.41
C LYS A 333 1.32 -32.41 9.34
N ILE A 334 0.83 -32.08 8.14
CA ILE A 334 1.67 -31.54 7.06
C ILE A 334 1.90 -30.03 7.23
N ALA A 335 0.97 -29.35 7.91
CA ALA A 335 1.01 -27.90 8.11
C ALA A 335 1.86 -27.44 9.31
N VAL A 336 2.35 -28.39 10.15
CA VAL A 336 3.31 -28.16 11.24
C VAL A 336 4.73 -28.38 10.73
#